data_f5d87f97af02880fcdb45596a1f90aee
#
_entry.id   f5d87f97af02880fcdb45596a1f90aee
#
_cell.length_a   1.000
_cell.length_b   1.000
_cell.length_c   1.000
_cell.angle_alpha   90.00
_cell.angle_beta   90.00
_cell.angle_gamma   90.00
#
_symmetry.space_group_name_H-M   'P 1'
#
loop_
_entity.id
_entity.type
_entity.pdbx_description
1 polymer ?
#
loop_
_entity_poly.entity_id
_entity_poly.type
_entity_poly.pdbx_seq_one_letter_code
_entity_poly.pdbx_strand_id
1 'polypeptide(L)'
;MAILLSAYKDSVPFNDGKSAVKIRVSSYSKGGTQLLDRVLKHISDTSIEVGFFDKKNAAKAYLMEKGGVSNGFIRGKAVPKRPFMRRALDAKRDKAHKLIKAAIAEAFETRRIGGIDRAFNEVGEMLVEEIRKKIRGVHKPPLSTKSTIPIRKRRGNNSRKALIDTGEMYDSVEYKVSKTGQRAKRRAK
;
A
#
# COMPACT_ATOMS: atom_id res chain seq x y z
N MET A 1 6.35 -14.32 27.93
CA MET A 1 5.38 -14.75 26.89
C MET A 1 5.71 -14.00 25.61
N ALA A 2 6.27 -14.69 24.62
CA ALA A 2 6.73 -14.04 23.39
C ALA A 2 5.60 -14.06 22.35
N ILE A 3 5.15 -12.89 21.92
CA ILE A 3 4.22 -12.75 20.80
C ILE A 3 5.07 -12.73 19.52
N LEU A 4 5.09 -13.85 18.82
CA LEU A 4 5.74 -13.96 17.51
C LEU A 4 4.81 -13.37 16.45
N LEU A 5 5.10 -12.15 16.00
CA LEU A 5 4.55 -11.59 14.78
C LEU A 5 5.32 -12.17 13.59
N SER A 6 4.83 -13.25 13.01
CA SER A 6 5.40 -13.79 11.77
C SER A 6 4.87 -12.98 10.58
N ALA A 7 5.76 -12.22 9.97
CA ALA A 7 5.49 -11.66 8.65
C ALA A 7 5.54 -12.81 7.64
N TYR A 8 4.39 -13.14 7.05
CA TYR A 8 4.28 -14.16 6.01
C TYR A 8 5.05 -13.73 4.76
N LYS A 9 6.01 -14.56 4.36
CA LYS A 9 6.97 -14.29 3.27
C LYS A 9 6.51 -14.86 1.93
N ASP A 10 5.25 -15.23 1.80
CA ASP A 10 4.76 -15.74 0.54
C ASP A 10 4.25 -14.59 -0.32
N SER A 11 4.82 -14.54 -1.50
CA SER A 11 4.41 -13.69 -2.60
C SER A 11 2.92 -13.88 -2.87
N VAL A 12 2.08 -13.04 -2.27
CA VAL A 12 0.70 -12.94 -2.70
C VAL A 12 0.76 -12.52 -4.16
N PRO A 13 0.23 -13.31 -5.11
CA PRO A 13 0.12 -12.87 -6.48
C PRO A 13 -0.65 -11.54 -6.44
N PHE A 14 -0.06 -10.53 -7.06
CA PHE A 14 -0.67 -9.21 -7.21
C PHE A 14 -1.85 -9.38 -8.18
N ASN A 15 -2.93 -9.92 -7.66
CA ASN A 15 -4.17 -10.08 -8.38
C ASN A 15 -5.05 -8.89 -7.99
N ASP A 16 -5.53 -8.13 -8.93
CA ASP A 16 -6.49 -7.02 -8.83
C ASP A 16 -5.99 -5.66 -8.30
N GLY A 17 -4.72 -5.32 -8.45
CA GLY A 17 -4.25 -3.95 -8.17
C GLY A 17 -4.28 -3.53 -6.69
N LYS A 18 -4.46 -4.46 -5.77
CA LYS A 18 -4.52 -4.22 -4.33
C LYS A 18 -3.31 -4.84 -3.64
N SER A 19 -2.41 -4.02 -3.10
CA SER A 19 -1.38 -4.47 -2.16
C SER A 19 -1.97 -4.44 -0.75
N ALA A 20 -2.35 -5.60 -0.23
CA ALA A 20 -2.81 -5.72 1.15
C ALA A 20 -1.66 -6.21 2.04
N VAL A 21 -1.34 -5.47 3.09
CA VAL A 21 -0.49 -5.95 4.19
C VAL A 21 -1.40 -6.73 5.15
N LYS A 22 -1.34 -8.05 5.11
CA LYS A 22 -2.06 -8.92 6.05
C LYS A 22 -1.18 -9.18 7.26
N ILE A 23 -1.60 -8.74 8.42
CA ILE A 23 -0.99 -9.12 9.71
C ILE A 23 -1.76 -10.34 10.21
N ARG A 24 -1.09 -11.48 10.29
CA ARG A 24 -1.65 -12.69 10.90
C ARG A 24 -1.03 -12.86 12.29
N VAL A 25 -1.86 -12.91 13.31
CA VAL A 25 -1.44 -13.27 14.67
C VAL A 25 -1.58 -14.78 14.80
N SER A 26 -0.46 -15.52 14.84
CA SER A 26 -0.44 -16.95 15.07
C SER A 26 -0.02 -17.24 16.51
N SER A 27 -0.88 -17.78 17.25
CA SER A 27 -0.87 -18.53 18.51
C SER A 27 -1.75 -17.91 19.59
N TYR A 28 -2.72 -18.67 19.91
CA TYR A 28 -3.72 -18.42 20.95
C TYR A 28 -3.57 -19.49 22.03
N SER A 29 -3.38 -19.10 23.27
CA SER A 29 -3.53 -20.00 24.41
C SER A 29 -4.98 -19.93 24.89
N LYS A 30 -5.68 -21.09 24.95
CA LYS A 30 -6.98 -21.20 25.60
C LYS A 30 -6.83 -20.76 27.06
N GLY A 31 -7.33 -19.58 27.41
CA GLY A 31 -7.20 -19.00 28.76
C GLY A 31 -6.83 -17.51 28.76
N GLY A 32 -6.81 -16.86 27.57
CA GLY A 32 -6.59 -15.43 27.46
C GLY A 32 -7.64 -14.61 28.19
N THR A 33 -7.23 -13.50 28.78
CA THR A 33 -8.14 -12.53 29.38
C THR A 33 -9.08 -11.94 28.31
N GLN A 34 -10.27 -11.53 28.67
CA GLN A 34 -11.24 -10.87 27.75
C GLN A 34 -10.61 -9.71 26.95
N LEU A 35 -9.63 -9.02 27.53
CA LEU A 35 -8.90 -7.95 26.85
C LEU A 35 -8.03 -8.49 25.71
N LEU A 36 -7.33 -9.62 25.90
CA LEU A 36 -6.52 -10.25 24.86
C LEU A 36 -7.41 -10.63 23.65
N ASP A 37 -8.55 -11.26 23.90
CA ASP A 37 -9.49 -11.65 22.85
C ASP A 37 -10.01 -10.43 22.08
N ARG A 38 -10.35 -9.35 22.80
CA ARG A 38 -10.78 -8.09 22.17
C ARG A 38 -9.70 -7.47 21.30
N VAL A 39 -8.46 -7.41 21.77
CA VAL A 39 -7.31 -6.86 21.02
C VAL A 39 -7.02 -7.71 19.80
N LEU A 40 -6.94 -9.05 19.96
CA LEU A 40 -6.70 -9.97 18.85
C LEU A 40 -7.79 -9.89 17.78
N LYS A 41 -9.06 -9.90 18.20
CA LYS A 41 -10.20 -9.73 17.28
C LYS A 41 -10.13 -8.41 16.56
N HIS A 42 -9.83 -7.30 17.25
CA HIS A 42 -9.74 -5.98 16.64
C HIS A 42 -8.65 -5.90 15.57
N ILE A 43 -7.47 -6.49 15.85
CA ILE A 43 -6.36 -6.53 14.90
C ILE A 43 -6.69 -7.45 13.71
N SER A 44 -7.27 -8.63 13.94
CA SER A 44 -7.62 -9.56 12.87
C SER A 44 -8.70 -9.01 11.94
N ASP A 45 -9.62 -8.22 12.49
CA ASP A 45 -10.71 -7.61 11.75
C ASP A 45 -10.33 -6.30 11.04
N THR A 46 -9.18 -5.71 11.40
CA THR A 46 -8.70 -4.45 10.81
C THR A 46 -7.67 -4.71 9.72
N SER A 47 -7.84 -4.07 8.57
CA SER A 47 -6.87 -4.11 7.46
C SER A 47 -6.62 -2.72 6.91
N ILE A 48 -5.37 -2.48 6.46
CA ILE A 48 -4.99 -1.28 5.72
C ILE A 48 -4.79 -1.66 4.26
N GLU A 49 -5.42 -0.93 3.38
CA GLU A 49 -5.18 -0.98 1.94
C GLU A 49 -4.56 0.35 1.52
N VAL A 50 -3.38 0.31 0.89
CA VAL A 50 -2.69 1.52 0.40
C VAL A 50 -2.42 1.36 -1.08
N GLY A 51 -2.74 2.39 -1.87
CA GLY A 51 -2.51 2.36 -3.32
C GLY A 51 -3.47 3.22 -4.11
N PHE A 52 -3.90 2.68 -5.24
CA PHE A 52 -4.76 3.36 -6.21
C PHE A 52 -6.13 2.69 -6.23
N PHE A 53 -7.18 3.45 -5.94
CA PHE A 53 -8.54 2.90 -5.86
C PHE A 53 -9.37 3.17 -7.11
N ASP A 54 -8.94 4.06 -7.97
CA ASP A 54 -9.55 4.25 -9.29
C ASP A 54 -8.92 3.30 -10.34
N LYS A 55 -9.75 2.79 -11.25
CA LYS A 55 -9.34 1.80 -12.24
C LYS A 55 -8.25 2.32 -13.19
N LYS A 56 -8.32 3.60 -13.57
CA LYS A 56 -7.40 4.21 -14.54
C LYS A 56 -5.98 4.31 -13.97
N ASN A 57 -5.83 4.86 -12.76
CA ASN A 57 -4.53 5.01 -12.13
C ASN A 57 -4.00 3.69 -11.57
N ALA A 58 -4.87 2.78 -11.11
CA ALA A 58 -4.49 1.43 -10.72
C ALA A 58 -3.87 0.66 -11.90
N ALA A 59 -4.46 0.70 -13.09
CA ALA A 59 -3.91 0.06 -14.28
C ALA A 59 -2.57 0.68 -14.71
N LYS A 60 -2.45 2.02 -14.68
CA LYS A 60 -1.18 2.72 -14.94
C LYS A 60 -0.11 2.31 -13.93
N ALA A 61 -0.44 2.33 -12.64
CA ALA A 61 0.48 1.98 -11.57
C ALA A 61 0.96 0.53 -11.68
N TYR A 62 0.05 -0.41 -11.96
CA TYR A 62 0.38 -1.81 -12.21
C TYR A 62 1.39 -1.97 -13.34
N LEU A 63 1.10 -1.33 -14.50
CA LEU A 63 1.98 -1.40 -15.66
C LEU A 63 3.37 -0.81 -15.36
N MET A 64 3.43 0.28 -14.60
CA MET A 64 4.72 0.87 -14.20
C MET A 64 5.46 0.01 -13.17
N GLU A 65 4.74 -0.59 -12.21
CA GLU A 65 5.34 -1.45 -11.18
C GLU A 65 5.93 -2.74 -11.75
N LYS A 66 5.18 -3.39 -12.66
CA LYS A 66 5.55 -4.70 -13.23
C LYS A 66 6.32 -4.60 -14.54
N GLY A 67 6.13 -3.53 -15.29
CA GLY A 67 6.50 -3.46 -16.69
C GLY A 67 5.55 -4.29 -17.55
N GLY A 68 5.72 -4.23 -18.85
CA GLY A 68 4.93 -5.01 -19.80
C GLY A 68 4.63 -4.24 -21.09
N VAL A 69 3.70 -4.78 -21.88
CA VAL A 69 3.26 -4.14 -23.14
C VAL A 69 1.99 -3.34 -22.86
N SER A 70 2.00 -2.07 -23.24
CA SER A 70 0.83 -1.21 -23.11
C SER A 70 -0.15 -1.44 -24.26
N ASN A 71 -1.36 -1.91 -23.92
CA ASN A 71 -2.43 -2.06 -24.91
C ASN A 71 -3.27 -0.78 -25.13
N GLY A 72 -3.05 0.25 -24.33
CA GLY A 72 -3.87 1.46 -24.35
C GLY A 72 -3.19 2.72 -24.90
N PHE A 73 -2.28 3.31 -24.13
CA PHE A 73 -1.72 4.64 -24.43
C PHE A 73 -0.67 4.67 -25.54
N ILE A 74 0.09 3.56 -25.71
CA ILE A 74 1.13 3.43 -26.72
C ILE A 74 1.10 1.97 -27.18
N ARG A 75 0.20 1.65 -28.11
CA ARG A 75 0.03 0.28 -28.61
C ARG A 75 1.38 -0.36 -28.96
N GLY A 76 1.63 -1.57 -28.43
CA GLY A 76 2.75 -2.41 -28.76
C GLY A 76 4.12 -1.97 -28.21
N LYS A 77 4.21 -0.89 -27.39
CA LYS A 77 5.50 -0.49 -26.80
C LYS A 77 5.69 -1.08 -25.42
N ALA A 78 6.88 -1.65 -25.23
CA ALA A 78 7.30 -2.15 -23.93
C ALA A 78 7.48 -1.00 -22.93
N VAL A 79 6.79 -1.12 -21.79
CA VAL A 79 6.94 -0.22 -20.64
C VAL A 79 7.94 -0.87 -19.68
N PRO A 80 9.07 -0.23 -19.39
CA PRO A 80 10.05 -0.82 -18.50
C PRO A 80 9.55 -0.81 -17.05
N LYS A 81 9.91 -1.85 -16.30
CA LYS A 81 9.60 -2.02 -14.89
C LYS A 81 10.20 -0.89 -14.04
N ARG A 82 9.38 -0.26 -13.21
CA ARG A 82 9.76 0.79 -12.25
C ARG A 82 9.07 0.54 -10.90
N PRO A 83 9.59 -0.38 -10.08
CA PRO A 83 8.93 -0.81 -8.83
C PRO A 83 9.03 0.30 -7.78
N PHE A 84 8.01 1.12 -7.66
CA PHE A 84 7.92 2.20 -6.67
C PHE A 84 7.08 1.81 -5.45
N MET A 85 6.00 1.03 -5.61
CA MET A 85 5.16 0.60 -4.52
C MET A 85 5.90 -0.41 -3.62
N ARG A 86 6.47 -1.46 -4.20
CA ARG A 86 7.24 -2.45 -3.44
C ARG A 86 8.39 -1.79 -2.67
N ARG A 87 9.14 -0.90 -3.32
CA ARG A 87 10.24 -0.18 -2.66
C ARG A 87 9.76 0.74 -1.53
N ALA A 88 8.57 1.31 -1.62
CA ALA A 88 7.99 2.12 -0.55
C ALA A 88 7.59 1.24 0.64
N LEU A 89 6.91 0.13 0.38
CA LEU A 89 6.51 -0.83 1.42
C LEU A 89 7.71 -1.41 2.15
N ASP A 90 8.73 -1.86 1.40
CA ASP A 90 9.96 -2.43 1.98
C ASP A 90 10.69 -1.40 2.86
N ALA A 91 10.77 -0.13 2.42
CA ALA A 91 11.43 0.94 3.16
C ALA A 91 10.74 1.32 4.48
N LYS A 92 9.44 1.05 4.63
CA LYS A 92 8.65 1.44 5.81
C LYS A 92 8.13 0.26 6.63
N ARG A 93 8.39 -0.96 6.20
CA ARG A 93 7.90 -2.19 6.86
C ARG A 93 8.23 -2.22 8.34
N ASP A 94 9.49 -2.04 8.70
CA ASP A 94 9.93 -2.14 10.10
C ASP A 94 9.35 -1.03 10.96
N LYS A 95 9.24 0.20 10.41
CA LYS A 95 8.61 1.30 11.12
C LYS A 95 7.12 1.05 11.35
N ALA A 96 6.41 0.55 10.34
CA ALA A 96 5.01 0.17 10.45
C ALA A 96 4.79 -0.91 11.53
N HIS A 97 5.64 -1.94 11.55
CA HIS A 97 5.58 -2.98 12.58
C HIS A 97 5.83 -2.42 13.98
N LYS A 98 6.81 -1.52 14.13
CA LYS A 98 7.09 -0.88 15.43
C LYS A 98 5.91 -0.06 15.93
N LEU A 99 5.28 0.73 15.07
CA LEU A 99 4.11 1.54 15.42
C LEU A 99 2.93 0.66 15.88
N ILE A 100 2.62 -0.39 15.13
CA ILE A 100 1.53 -1.30 15.49
C ILE A 100 1.84 -2.04 16.80
N LYS A 101 3.07 -2.52 16.99
CA LYS A 101 3.49 -3.18 18.24
C LYS A 101 3.36 -2.25 19.44
N ALA A 102 3.79 -1.00 19.32
CA ALA A 102 3.69 -0.01 20.39
C ALA A 102 2.22 0.26 20.75
N ALA A 103 1.35 0.41 19.77
CA ALA A 103 -0.08 0.62 19.99
C ALA A 103 -0.77 -0.60 20.65
N ILE A 104 -0.32 -1.81 20.32
CA ILE A 104 -0.80 -3.03 20.98
C ILE A 104 -0.35 -3.05 22.44
N ALA A 105 0.91 -2.75 22.74
CA ALA A 105 1.42 -2.68 24.11
C ALA A 105 0.65 -1.62 24.92
N GLU A 106 0.48 -0.42 24.38
CA GLU A 106 -0.34 0.64 24.99
C GLU A 106 -1.77 0.18 25.27
N ALA A 107 -2.39 -0.58 24.35
CA ALA A 107 -3.75 -1.10 24.53
C ALA A 107 -3.86 -2.08 25.72
N PHE A 108 -2.81 -2.85 26.00
CA PHE A 108 -2.76 -3.72 27.19
C PHE A 108 -2.56 -2.93 28.48
N GLU A 109 -1.74 -1.89 28.46
CA GLU A 109 -1.49 -1.03 29.62
C GLU A 109 -2.72 -0.17 29.99
N THR A 110 -3.29 0.48 28.98
CA THR A 110 -4.42 1.42 29.18
C THR A 110 -5.79 0.76 29.15
N ARG A 111 -5.88 -0.52 28.76
CA ARG A 111 -7.12 -1.27 28.48
C ARG A 111 -8.02 -0.60 27.42
N ARG A 112 -7.45 0.27 26.54
CA ARG A 112 -8.14 1.01 25.49
C ARG A 112 -7.65 0.58 24.11
N ILE A 113 -8.57 0.23 23.21
CA ILE A 113 -8.27 -0.26 21.86
C ILE A 113 -8.07 0.89 20.85
N GLY A 114 -8.56 2.10 21.15
CA GLY A 114 -8.53 3.23 20.20
C GLY A 114 -7.15 3.67 19.74
N GLY A 115 -6.07 3.38 20.50
CA GLY A 115 -4.69 3.59 20.09
C GLY A 115 -4.30 2.76 18.86
N ILE A 116 -4.86 1.55 18.75
CA ILE A 116 -4.60 0.65 17.62
C ILE A 116 -5.16 1.27 16.31
N ASP A 117 -6.38 1.80 16.31
CA ASP A 117 -6.97 2.46 15.14
C ASP A 117 -6.13 3.68 14.70
N ARG A 118 -5.61 4.47 15.65
CA ARG A 118 -4.71 5.59 15.37
C ARG A 118 -3.42 5.11 14.71
N ALA A 119 -2.80 4.06 15.22
CA ALA A 119 -1.59 3.49 14.65
C ALA A 119 -1.82 2.96 13.22
N PHE A 120 -2.98 2.35 12.93
CA PHE A 120 -3.31 1.92 11.58
C PHE A 120 -3.43 3.12 10.62
N ASN A 121 -4.05 4.23 11.03
CA ASN A 121 -4.14 5.44 10.21
C ASN A 121 -2.74 6.06 10.00
N GLU A 122 -1.93 6.19 11.04
CA GLU A 122 -0.56 6.71 10.94
C GLU A 122 0.30 5.87 9.98
N VAL A 123 0.19 4.55 10.03
CA VAL A 123 0.85 3.66 9.07
C VAL A 123 0.33 3.90 7.65
N GLY A 124 -0.96 4.09 7.47
CA GLY A 124 -1.56 4.40 6.17
C GLY A 124 -1.00 5.70 5.58
N GLU A 125 -0.99 6.78 6.34
CA GLU A 125 -0.44 8.08 5.95
C GLU A 125 1.05 8.00 5.60
N MET A 126 1.84 7.36 6.48
CA MET A 126 3.27 7.15 6.26
C MET A 126 3.56 6.39 4.96
N LEU A 127 2.75 5.38 4.63
CA LEU A 127 2.91 4.60 3.41
C LEU A 127 2.52 5.40 2.16
N VAL A 128 1.45 6.20 2.21
CA VAL A 128 1.05 7.12 1.13
C VAL A 128 2.17 8.10 0.84
N GLU A 129 2.72 8.73 1.88
CA GLU A 129 3.82 9.68 1.73
C GLU A 129 5.06 9.02 1.10
N GLU A 130 5.44 7.83 1.57
CA GLU A 130 6.60 7.12 1.01
C GLU A 130 6.38 6.68 -0.44
N ILE A 131 5.17 6.22 -0.81
CA ILE A 131 4.83 5.90 -2.20
C ILE A 131 4.96 7.15 -3.07
N ARG A 132 4.41 8.28 -2.64
CA ARG A 132 4.54 9.56 -3.33
C ARG A 132 5.99 9.99 -3.48
N LYS A 133 6.82 9.81 -2.44
CA LYS A 133 8.26 10.05 -2.48
C LYS A 133 8.95 9.17 -3.50
N LYS A 134 8.64 7.86 -3.54
CA LYS A 134 9.22 6.95 -4.56
C LYS A 134 8.77 7.32 -5.97
N ILE A 135 7.51 7.70 -6.19
CA ILE A 135 7.04 8.17 -7.50
C ILE A 135 7.87 9.36 -7.98
N ARG A 136 8.17 10.32 -7.10
CA ARG A 136 9.02 11.48 -7.44
C ARG A 136 10.48 11.12 -7.67
N GLY A 137 10.98 10.10 -6.97
CA GLY A 137 12.38 9.70 -6.98
C GLY A 137 12.78 8.68 -8.03
N VAL A 138 11.84 8.11 -8.80
CA VAL A 138 12.19 7.11 -9.83
C VAL A 138 12.68 7.79 -11.10
N HIS A 139 13.99 7.64 -11.35
CA HIS A 139 14.64 8.17 -12.55
C HIS A 139 15.10 7.06 -13.52
N LYS A 140 15.25 5.83 -13.04
CA LYS A 140 15.71 4.69 -13.85
C LYS A 140 14.65 3.59 -13.91
N PRO A 141 14.43 2.98 -15.08
CA PRO A 141 14.96 3.37 -16.39
C PRO A 141 14.37 4.72 -16.86
N PRO A 142 15.14 5.52 -17.63
CA PRO A 142 14.70 6.85 -18.07
C PRO A 142 13.53 6.78 -19.06
N LEU A 143 12.91 7.92 -19.30
CA LEU A 143 11.89 8.06 -20.35
C LEU A 143 12.53 7.93 -21.73
N SER A 144 11.80 7.32 -22.67
CA SER A 144 12.24 7.23 -24.07
C SER A 144 12.37 8.61 -24.69
N THR A 145 13.56 8.93 -25.19
CA THR A 145 13.85 10.17 -25.92
C THR A 145 13.17 10.21 -27.28
N LYS A 146 12.97 9.04 -27.91
CA LYS A 146 12.37 8.93 -29.26
C LYS A 146 10.85 8.99 -29.26
N SER A 147 10.19 8.64 -28.15
CA SER A 147 8.71 8.55 -28.12
C SER A 147 8.07 9.36 -27.00
N THR A 148 8.46 9.12 -25.76
CA THR A 148 7.73 9.67 -24.60
C THR A 148 8.02 11.16 -24.37
N ILE A 149 9.28 11.57 -24.44
CA ILE A 149 9.68 12.96 -24.24
C ILE A 149 9.06 13.90 -25.26
N PRO A 150 9.10 13.60 -26.58
CA PRO A 150 8.45 14.47 -27.58
C PRO A 150 6.93 14.60 -27.38
N ILE A 151 6.25 13.50 -27.01
CA ILE A 151 4.81 13.54 -26.74
C ILE A 151 4.49 14.45 -25.55
N ARG A 152 5.27 14.36 -24.46
CA ARG A 152 5.11 15.23 -23.29
C ARG A 152 5.35 16.69 -23.61
N LYS A 153 6.41 17.02 -24.36
CA LYS A 153 6.70 18.40 -24.81
C LYS A 153 5.55 19.00 -25.60
N ARG A 154 4.95 18.24 -26.54
CA ARG A 154 3.76 18.70 -27.29
C ARG A 154 2.57 19.03 -26.41
N ARG A 155 2.48 18.41 -25.22
CA ARG A 155 1.45 18.68 -24.21
C ARG A 155 1.86 19.74 -23.18
N GLY A 156 2.96 20.47 -23.43
CA GLY A 156 3.48 21.49 -22.50
C GLY A 156 4.17 20.94 -21.25
N ASN A 157 4.39 19.60 -21.17
CA ASN A 157 5.06 19.00 -20.03
C ASN A 157 6.54 18.76 -20.31
N ASN A 158 7.40 19.55 -19.70
CA ASN A 158 8.86 19.44 -19.80
C ASN A 158 9.48 18.51 -18.75
N SER A 159 8.68 17.88 -17.88
CA SER A 159 9.18 16.99 -16.84
C SER A 159 9.81 15.74 -17.43
N ARG A 160 11.02 15.43 -16.97
CA ARG A 160 11.73 14.17 -17.28
C ARG A 160 11.50 13.07 -16.25
N LYS A 161 10.68 13.32 -15.23
CA LYS A 161 10.37 12.34 -14.19
C LYS A 161 9.54 11.19 -14.76
N ALA A 162 10.03 9.97 -14.61
CA ALA A 162 9.47 8.81 -15.30
C ALA A 162 8.01 8.51 -14.96
N LEU A 163 7.62 8.71 -13.70
CA LEU A 163 6.28 8.38 -13.21
C LEU A 163 5.34 9.58 -13.07
N ILE A 164 5.81 10.81 -13.36
CA ILE A 164 5.00 12.03 -13.29
C ILE A 164 4.82 12.57 -14.70
N ASP A 165 3.59 12.48 -15.22
CA ASP A 165 3.17 13.14 -16.46
C ASP A 165 2.23 14.32 -16.14
N THR A 166 1.00 14.03 -15.78
CA THR A 166 0.01 15.04 -15.38
C THR A 166 -0.06 15.25 -13.86
N GLY A 167 0.56 14.37 -13.08
CA GLY A 167 0.41 14.36 -11.62
C GLY A 167 -0.73 13.45 -11.13
N GLU A 168 -1.73 13.12 -11.96
CA GLU A 168 -2.90 12.33 -11.57
C GLU A 168 -2.55 11.08 -10.74
N MET A 169 -1.56 10.30 -11.20
CA MET A 169 -1.17 9.08 -10.51
C MET A 169 -0.53 9.38 -9.14
N TYR A 170 0.20 10.47 -9.01
CA TYR A 170 0.81 10.91 -7.77
C TYR A 170 -0.26 11.35 -6.76
N ASP A 171 -1.25 12.10 -7.21
CA ASP A 171 -2.30 12.66 -6.37
C ASP A 171 -3.32 11.59 -5.95
N SER A 172 -3.53 10.56 -6.79
CA SER A 172 -4.49 9.48 -6.54
C SER A 172 -4.01 8.37 -5.59
N VAL A 173 -2.81 8.52 -5.00
CA VAL A 173 -2.35 7.60 -3.95
C VAL A 173 -3.10 7.86 -2.67
N GLU A 174 -3.84 6.86 -2.19
CA GLU A 174 -4.67 6.93 -0.99
C GLU A 174 -4.47 5.69 -0.11
N TYR A 175 -4.97 5.74 1.11
CA TYR A 175 -5.12 4.57 1.97
C TYR A 175 -6.55 4.43 2.47
N LYS A 176 -6.92 3.20 2.83
CA LYS A 176 -8.21 2.88 3.45
C LYS A 176 -8.00 1.90 4.58
N VAL A 177 -8.50 2.25 5.75
CA VAL A 177 -8.61 1.34 6.88
C VAL A 177 -10.02 0.74 6.85
N SER A 178 -10.13 -0.57 6.79
CA SER A 178 -11.40 -1.27 6.75
C SER A 178 -11.48 -2.33 7.83
N LYS A 179 -12.68 -2.48 8.41
CA LYS A 179 -13.02 -3.55 9.37
C LYS A 179 -13.82 -4.63 8.65
N THR A 180 -13.49 -5.89 8.86
CA THR A 180 -14.09 -7.04 8.16
C THR A 180 -15.62 -7.05 8.24
N GLY A 181 -16.20 -6.66 9.38
CA GLY A 181 -17.65 -6.57 9.56
C GLY A 181 -18.35 -5.47 8.73
N GLN A 182 -17.61 -4.44 8.26
CA GLN A 182 -18.18 -3.37 7.41
C GLN A 182 -18.15 -3.72 5.92
N ARG A 183 -17.27 -4.63 5.48
CA ARG A 183 -17.23 -5.11 4.09
C ARG A 183 -18.48 -5.89 3.70
N ALA A 184 -19.03 -6.68 4.62
CA ALA A 184 -20.23 -7.48 4.36
C ALA A 184 -21.47 -6.59 4.09
N LYS A 185 -21.62 -5.47 4.81
CA LYS A 185 -22.74 -4.54 4.64
C LYS A 185 -22.72 -3.72 3.34
N ARG A 186 -21.55 -3.51 2.72
CA ARG A 186 -21.43 -2.77 1.45
C ARG A 186 -21.64 -3.63 0.20
N ARG A 187 -21.55 -4.97 0.32
CA ARG A 187 -21.85 -5.91 -0.78
C ARG A 187 -23.32 -6.31 -0.86
N ALA A 188 -24.14 -5.97 0.15
CA ALA A 188 -25.56 -6.30 0.23
C ALA A 188 -26.48 -5.12 -0.18
N LYS A 189 -25.95 -4.11 -0.85
CA LYS A 189 -26.66 -3.06 -1.57
C LYS A 189 -26.10 -3.02 -2.99
#